data_53533216049bcd4d5d07642076693ed0
#
_entry.id   53533216049bcd4d5d07642076693ed0
#
_cell.length_a   1.000
_cell.length_b   1.000
_cell.length_c   1.000
_cell.angle_alpha   90.00
_cell.angle_beta   90.00
_cell.angle_gamma   90.00
#
_symmetry.space_group_name_H-M   'P 1'
#
loop_
_entity.id
_entity.type
_entity.pdbx_description
1 polymer ?
#
loop_
_entity_poly.entity_id
_entity_poly.type
_entity_poly.pdbx_seq_one_letter_code
_entity_poly.pdbx_strand_id
1 'polypeptide(L)'
;TIVVMNINFSMWGKALRIIPRVSKKEWDELDPIAKWLIASRSAVFLMTAFSVFVGALLAVDRADFAWLPFVLCLVGLVLAHATNNLFNDYTDSVRGVDADNYFRTIYGPQALENGLWTKKTMLMVIGATGAIALACGIALLSITGSVLLWPLFAGVFFVLFYTWPLKLIGMGEPSVILVWGPLMVGGTYAAITGDCSWEVAAIGAIYALGPTTVLFGKHTDKLTEDKKKSIHTLPVILGERNARYSVIAMLIAQPIIVTAMVIDGML
;
A
#
# COMPACT_ATOMS: atom_id res chain seq x y z
N THR A 1 5.02 37.37 10.22
CA THR A 1 4.04 36.71 11.08
C THR A 1 4.44 35.25 11.19
N ILE A 2 4.92 34.83 12.37
CA ILE A 2 5.21 33.44 12.66
C ILE A 2 3.84 32.74 12.76
N VAL A 3 3.49 31.96 11.73
CA VAL A 3 2.31 31.10 11.81
C VAL A 3 2.64 29.99 12.81
N VAL A 4 2.13 30.11 14.02
CA VAL A 4 2.17 29.03 15.00
C VAL A 4 1.31 27.90 14.41
N MET A 5 1.96 26.89 13.85
CA MET A 5 1.26 25.73 13.34
C MET A 5 0.69 24.96 14.52
N ASN A 6 -0.62 24.99 14.68
CA ASN A 6 -1.32 24.20 15.68
C ASN A 6 -1.29 22.72 15.23
N ILE A 7 -0.51 21.89 15.92
CA ILE A 7 -0.47 20.46 15.67
C ILE A 7 -1.81 19.82 16.06
N ASN A 8 -2.45 19.14 15.12
CA ASN A 8 -3.76 18.54 15.30
C ASN A 8 -3.68 17.02 15.52
N PHE A 9 -3.26 16.60 16.72
CA PHE A 9 -3.18 15.18 17.08
C PHE A 9 -4.50 14.42 16.91
N SER A 10 -5.65 15.09 17.14
CA SER A 10 -6.98 14.49 16.93
C SER A 10 -7.19 14.11 15.46
N MET A 11 -6.80 14.99 14.53
CA MET A 11 -6.89 14.70 13.10
C MET A 11 -5.91 13.62 12.67
N TRP A 12 -4.71 13.56 13.26
CA TRP A 12 -3.77 12.46 13.00
C TRP A 12 -4.37 11.11 13.38
N GLY A 13 -4.91 11.00 14.61
CA GLY A 13 -5.58 9.78 15.06
C GLY A 13 -6.80 9.41 14.22
N LYS A 14 -7.56 10.42 13.73
CA LYS A 14 -8.68 10.21 12.82
C LYS A 14 -8.20 9.69 11.46
N ALA A 15 -7.17 10.29 10.87
CA ALA A 15 -6.63 9.92 9.56
C ALA A 15 -6.01 8.51 9.55
N LEU A 16 -5.47 8.04 10.68
CA LEU A 16 -4.94 6.69 10.84
C LEU A 16 -6.04 5.61 10.95
N ARG A 17 -7.28 6.00 11.30
CA ARG A 17 -8.41 5.05 11.46
C ARG A 17 -9.35 5.03 10.27
N ILE A 18 -9.58 6.20 9.68
CA ILE A 18 -10.48 6.40 8.55
C ILE A 18 -9.84 7.35 7.55
N ILE A 19 -10.37 7.43 6.35
CA ILE A 19 -9.99 8.49 5.40
C ILE A 19 -10.97 9.65 5.59
N PRO A 20 -10.58 10.75 6.28
CA PRO A 20 -11.48 11.85 6.62
C PRO A 20 -11.89 12.60 5.36
N ARG A 21 -13.16 12.98 5.26
CA ARG A 21 -13.61 13.96 4.28
C ARG A 21 -13.38 15.35 4.89
N VAL A 22 -12.68 16.20 4.16
CA VAL A 22 -12.34 17.55 4.59
C VAL A 22 -12.69 18.54 3.48
N SER A 23 -13.28 19.68 3.86
CA SER A 23 -13.48 20.81 2.98
C SER A 23 -12.16 21.55 2.72
N LYS A 24 -12.11 22.40 1.70
CA LYS A 24 -10.92 23.22 1.43
C LYS A 24 -10.57 24.12 2.62
N LYS A 25 -11.56 24.69 3.30
CA LYS A 25 -11.35 25.53 4.48
C LYS A 25 -10.71 24.75 5.63
N GLU A 26 -11.26 23.58 5.95
CA GLU A 26 -10.69 22.69 6.99
C GLU A 26 -9.27 22.26 6.60
N TRP A 27 -9.05 21.90 5.34
CA TRP A 27 -7.74 21.53 4.85
C TRP A 27 -6.69 22.61 5.05
N ASP A 28 -7.02 23.86 4.75
CA ASP A 28 -6.06 24.97 4.85
C ASP A 28 -5.61 25.22 6.30
N GLU A 29 -6.45 24.89 7.28
CA GLU A 29 -6.18 25.00 8.72
C GLU A 29 -5.36 23.81 9.28
N LEU A 30 -5.24 22.69 8.53
CA LEU A 30 -4.51 21.53 8.99
C LEU A 30 -2.98 21.73 8.96
N ASP A 31 -2.28 21.07 9.88
CA ASP A 31 -0.82 20.97 9.85
C ASP A 31 -0.33 20.06 8.69
N PRO A 32 0.94 20.18 8.28
CA PRO A 32 1.48 19.41 7.15
C PRO A 32 1.43 17.90 7.34
N ILE A 33 1.55 17.40 8.58
CA ILE A 33 1.49 15.96 8.87
C ILE A 33 0.07 15.45 8.68
N ALA A 34 -0.94 16.18 9.21
CA ALA A 34 -2.35 15.85 8.98
C ALA A 34 -2.69 15.81 7.49
N LYS A 35 -2.24 16.81 6.72
CA LYS A 35 -2.40 16.85 5.25
C LYS A 35 -1.77 15.64 4.57
N TRP A 36 -0.55 15.28 4.96
CA TRP A 36 0.15 14.12 4.42
C TRP A 36 -0.57 12.81 4.75
N LEU A 37 -0.98 12.62 6.02
CA LEU A 37 -1.72 11.43 6.46
C LEU A 37 -3.03 11.25 5.67
N ILE A 38 -3.78 12.32 5.45
CA ILE A 38 -5.05 12.29 4.70
C ILE A 38 -4.79 12.00 3.22
N ALA A 39 -3.89 12.77 2.59
CA ALA A 39 -3.59 12.63 1.16
C ALA A 39 -2.99 11.26 0.81
N SER A 40 -2.14 10.71 1.68
CA SER A 40 -1.56 9.39 1.50
C SER A 40 -2.49 8.23 1.89
N ARG A 41 -3.71 8.54 2.41
CA ARG A 41 -4.69 7.55 2.88
C ARG A 41 -4.13 6.65 3.98
N SER A 42 -3.57 7.23 5.01
CA SER A 42 -2.84 6.52 6.07
C SER A 42 -3.64 5.43 6.79
N ALA A 43 -4.98 5.48 6.75
CA ALA A 43 -5.82 4.41 7.31
C ALA A 43 -5.55 3.02 6.73
N VAL A 44 -5.04 2.92 5.47
CA VAL A 44 -4.69 1.64 4.84
C VAL A 44 -3.25 1.20 5.11
N PHE A 45 -2.43 2.01 5.79
CA PHE A 45 -1.05 1.62 6.14
C PHE A 45 -0.99 0.43 7.09
N LEU A 46 -2.06 0.19 7.82
CA LEU A 46 -2.19 -0.97 8.70
C LEU A 46 -1.94 -2.29 7.97
N MET A 47 -2.38 -2.41 6.71
CA MET A 47 -2.13 -3.60 5.89
C MET A 47 -0.63 -3.83 5.66
N THR A 48 0.12 -2.75 5.38
CA THR A 48 1.58 -2.80 5.22
C THR A 48 2.27 -3.12 6.53
N ALA A 49 1.84 -2.48 7.63
CA ALA A 49 2.40 -2.76 8.95
C ALA A 49 2.22 -4.24 9.31
N PHE A 50 1.05 -4.83 9.06
CA PHE A 50 0.82 -6.26 9.29
C PHE A 50 1.70 -7.16 8.41
N SER A 51 1.96 -6.80 7.14
CA SER A 51 2.93 -7.55 6.32
C SER A 51 4.32 -7.58 6.99
N VAL A 52 4.76 -6.42 7.49
CA VAL A 52 6.04 -6.31 8.20
C VAL A 52 6.03 -7.14 9.49
N PHE A 53 4.96 -7.06 10.29
CA PHE A 53 4.84 -7.86 11.51
C PHE A 53 4.82 -9.37 11.24
N VAL A 54 4.12 -9.82 10.21
CA VAL A 54 4.12 -11.24 9.82
C VAL A 54 5.53 -11.70 9.45
N GLY A 55 6.25 -10.94 8.60
CA GLY A 55 7.62 -11.25 8.25
C GLY A 55 8.57 -11.25 9.45
N ALA A 56 8.38 -10.30 10.38
CA ALA A 56 9.16 -10.22 11.61
C ALA A 56 8.86 -11.40 12.56
N LEU A 57 7.61 -11.79 12.74
CA LEU A 57 7.23 -12.94 13.58
C LEU A 57 7.84 -14.24 13.06
N LEU A 58 7.83 -14.46 11.73
CA LEU A 58 8.44 -15.63 11.11
C LEU A 58 9.98 -15.65 11.24
N ALA A 59 10.59 -14.50 11.55
CA ALA A 59 12.04 -14.38 11.76
C ALA A 59 12.48 -14.61 13.21
N VAL A 60 11.57 -14.52 14.19
CA VAL A 60 11.92 -14.58 15.64
C VAL A 60 12.66 -15.86 16.03
N ASP A 61 12.24 -17.01 15.50
CA ASP A 61 12.83 -18.31 15.86
C ASP A 61 14.04 -18.70 15.00
N ARG A 62 14.42 -17.85 14.03
CA ARG A 62 15.46 -18.17 13.04
C ARG A 62 16.79 -17.45 13.26
N ALA A 63 16.77 -16.30 13.96
CA ALA A 63 17.96 -15.51 14.22
C ALA A 63 17.75 -14.62 15.45
N ASP A 64 18.84 -14.07 15.99
CA ASP A 64 18.76 -12.97 16.95
C ASP A 64 17.99 -11.80 16.32
N PHE A 65 16.91 -11.38 16.96
CA PHE A 65 15.99 -10.41 16.37
C PHE A 65 16.66 -9.05 16.13
N ALA A 66 16.79 -8.68 14.86
CA ALA A 66 17.44 -7.45 14.43
C ALA A 66 16.45 -6.26 14.43
N TRP A 67 16.39 -5.51 15.53
CA TRP A 67 15.46 -4.39 15.71
C TRP A 67 15.63 -3.28 14.67
N LEU A 68 16.87 -2.93 14.31
CA LEU A 68 17.11 -1.87 13.32
C LEU A 68 16.58 -2.22 11.93
N PRO A 69 16.86 -3.39 11.33
CA PRO A 69 16.20 -3.83 10.10
C PRO A 69 14.68 -3.85 10.20
N PHE A 70 14.08 -4.33 11.31
CA PHE A 70 12.64 -4.32 11.50
C PHE A 70 12.06 -2.90 11.42
N VAL A 71 12.63 -1.94 12.16
CA VAL A 71 12.16 -0.54 12.17
C VAL A 71 12.33 0.10 10.79
N LEU A 72 13.46 -0.14 10.11
CA LEU A 72 13.69 0.36 8.75
C LEU A 72 12.71 -0.23 7.74
N CYS A 73 12.36 -1.54 7.85
CA CYS A 73 11.31 -2.15 7.05
C CYS A 73 9.96 -1.48 7.31
N LEU A 74 9.56 -1.33 8.58
CA LEU A 74 8.28 -0.73 8.95
C LEU A 74 8.14 0.70 8.40
N VAL A 75 9.13 1.54 8.67
CA VAL A 75 9.13 2.93 8.19
C VAL A 75 9.24 3.00 6.67
N GLY A 76 10.20 2.29 6.09
CA GLY A 76 10.46 2.31 4.64
C GLY A 76 9.27 1.82 3.82
N LEU A 77 8.64 0.70 4.22
CA LEU A 77 7.51 0.13 3.49
C LEU A 77 6.22 0.95 3.67
N VAL A 78 5.98 1.54 4.84
CA VAL A 78 4.86 2.47 5.05
C VAL A 78 5.04 3.72 4.18
N LEU A 79 6.24 4.28 4.11
CA LEU A 79 6.52 5.44 3.25
C LEU A 79 6.47 5.07 1.76
N ALA A 80 6.90 3.87 1.36
CA ALA A 80 6.75 3.38 -0.01
C ALA A 80 5.27 3.24 -0.38
N HIS A 81 4.43 2.72 0.53
CA HIS A 81 2.98 2.65 0.33
C HIS A 81 2.35 4.05 0.24
N ALA A 82 2.76 4.99 1.10
CA ALA A 82 2.35 6.39 1.01
C ALA A 82 2.71 7.00 -0.35
N THR A 83 3.96 6.79 -0.79
CA THR A 83 4.44 7.26 -2.10
C THR A 83 3.59 6.70 -3.23
N ASN A 84 3.28 5.39 -3.22
CA ASN A 84 2.43 4.75 -4.21
C ASN A 84 1.02 5.34 -4.23
N ASN A 85 0.40 5.58 -3.07
CA ASN A 85 -0.93 6.19 -2.98
C ASN A 85 -0.96 7.62 -3.54
N LEU A 86 0.04 8.44 -3.19
CA LEU A 86 0.17 9.81 -3.69
C LEU A 86 0.45 9.82 -5.21
N PHE A 87 1.33 8.93 -5.68
CA PHE A 87 1.65 8.80 -7.09
C PHE A 87 0.47 8.28 -7.92
N ASN A 88 -0.35 7.40 -7.33
CA ASN A 88 -1.60 6.94 -7.92
C ASN A 88 -2.56 8.12 -8.13
N ASP A 89 -2.79 8.95 -7.11
CA ASP A 89 -3.68 10.11 -7.22
C ASP A 89 -3.16 11.13 -8.24
N TYR A 90 -1.85 11.37 -8.26
CA TYR A 90 -1.24 12.24 -9.26
C TYR A 90 -1.45 11.71 -10.68
N THR A 91 -1.15 10.44 -10.91
CA THR A 91 -1.23 9.81 -12.24
C THR A 91 -2.67 9.74 -12.73
N ASP A 92 -3.61 9.36 -11.88
CA ASP A 92 -5.03 9.27 -12.22
C ASP A 92 -5.61 10.68 -12.54
N SER A 93 -5.22 11.71 -11.79
CA SER A 93 -5.62 13.10 -12.06
C SER A 93 -5.04 13.62 -13.38
N VAL A 94 -3.74 13.45 -13.64
CA VAL A 94 -3.11 13.91 -14.88
C VAL A 94 -3.69 13.21 -16.11
N ARG A 95 -4.12 11.97 -15.99
CA ARG A 95 -4.73 11.17 -17.06
C ARG A 95 -6.25 11.36 -17.19
N GLY A 96 -6.86 12.18 -16.33
CA GLY A 96 -8.31 12.41 -16.34
C GLY A 96 -9.14 11.19 -15.90
N VAL A 97 -8.51 10.19 -15.29
CA VAL A 97 -9.21 9.00 -14.78
C VAL A 97 -10.20 9.38 -13.68
N ASP A 98 -9.86 10.39 -12.89
CA ASP A 98 -10.63 10.85 -11.75
C ASP A 98 -11.65 11.93 -12.08
N ALA A 99 -11.59 12.54 -13.26
CA ALA A 99 -12.54 13.57 -13.69
C ALA A 99 -13.97 13.02 -13.67
N ASP A 100 -14.89 13.77 -13.03
CA ASP A 100 -16.32 13.45 -12.91
C ASP A 100 -16.63 12.07 -12.29
N ASN A 101 -15.71 11.52 -11.50
CA ASN A 101 -15.87 10.20 -10.91
C ASN A 101 -16.45 10.26 -9.51
N TYR A 102 -17.80 10.17 -9.41
CA TYR A 102 -18.54 10.19 -8.16
C TYR A 102 -18.05 9.14 -7.14
N PHE A 103 -17.77 7.92 -7.58
CA PHE A 103 -17.34 6.85 -6.68
C PHE A 103 -15.97 7.09 -6.06
N ARG A 104 -15.09 7.83 -6.72
CA ARG A 104 -13.79 8.19 -6.14
C ARG A 104 -13.93 9.12 -4.93
N THR A 105 -14.92 10.00 -4.94
CA THR A 105 -15.16 10.91 -3.81
C THR A 105 -15.60 10.18 -2.54
N ILE A 106 -16.12 8.96 -2.66
CA ILE A 106 -16.53 8.13 -1.53
C ILE A 106 -15.29 7.63 -0.74
N TYR A 107 -14.18 7.39 -1.43
CA TYR A 107 -12.95 6.83 -0.84
C TYR A 107 -12.00 7.89 -0.24
N GLY A 108 -12.45 9.10 -0.05
CA GLY A 108 -11.71 10.19 0.59
C GLY A 108 -11.31 11.32 -0.37
N PRO A 109 -10.74 12.41 0.18
CA PRO A 109 -10.36 13.56 -0.61
C PRO A 109 -9.22 13.21 -1.56
N GLN A 110 -9.33 13.71 -2.78
CA GLN A 110 -8.28 13.67 -3.79
C GLN A 110 -7.58 15.02 -3.80
N ALA A 111 -6.33 15.04 -3.36
CA ALA A 111 -5.63 16.28 -3.09
C ALA A 111 -5.53 17.21 -4.33
N LEU A 112 -5.44 16.66 -5.55
CA LEU A 112 -5.41 17.44 -6.79
C LEU A 112 -6.80 17.79 -7.30
N GLU A 113 -7.69 16.81 -7.47
CA GLU A 113 -9.03 17.01 -8.01
C GLU A 113 -9.88 17.96 -7.16
N ASN A 114 -9.73 17.90 -5.84
CA ASN A 114 -10.42 18.80 -4.92
C ASN A 114 -9.69 20.15 -4.72
N GLY A 115 -8.63 20.44 -5.47
CA GLY A 115 -7.87 21.69 -5.38
C GLY A 115 -7.21 21.92 -4.02
N LEU A 116 -6.94 20.84 -3.26
CA LEU A 116 -6.33 20.91 -1.92
C LEU A 116 -4.83 21.16 -2.03
N TRP A 117 -4.17 20.56 -3.01
CA TRP A 117 -2.77 20.77 -3.35
C TRP A 117 -2.60 21.18 -4.81
N THR A 118 -1.50 21.90 -5.08
CA THR A 118 -1.03 22.13 -6.46
C THR A 118 -0.27 20.89 -6.97
N LYS A 119 -0.17 20.74 -8.30
CA LYS A 119 0.67 19.70 -8.92
C LYS A 119 2.12 19.75 -8.39
N LYS A 120 2.68 20.96 -8.23
CA LYS A 120 4.04 21.17 -7.70
C LYS A 120 4.16 20.65 -6.25
N THR A 121 3.22 20.99 -5.38
CA THR A 121 3.20 20.52 -3.99
C THR A 121 3.09 19.00 -3.94
N MET A 122 2.20 18.41 -4.75
CA MET A 122 2.03 16.96 -4.82
C MET A 122 3.32 16.25 -5.23
N LEU A 123 4.00 16.72 -6.27
CA LEU A 123 5.27 16.15 -6.72
C LEU A 123 6.38 16.30 -5.69
N MET A 124 6.45 17.44 -4.98
CA MET A 124 7.42 17.62 -3.89
C MET A 124 7.17 16.63 -2.75
N VAL A 125 5.91 16.41 -2.37
CA VAL A 125 5.56 15.48 -1.29
C VAL A 125 5.84 14.02 -1.71
N ILE A 126 5.49 13.65 -2.96
CA ILE A 126 5.83 12.34 -3.53
C ILE A 126 7.35 12.13 -3.49
N GLY A 127 8.11 13.11 -3.98
CA GLY A 127 9.57 13.03 -4.04
C GLY A 127 10.21 12.91 -2.65
N ALA A 128 9.78 13.72 -1.69
CA ALA A 128 10.29 13.68 -0.31
C ALA A 128 9.95 12.34 0.37
N THR A 129 8.69 11.89 0.28
CA THR A 129 8.24 10.63 0.88
C THR A 129 8.98 9.43 0.25
N GLY A 130 9.07 9.41 -1.09
CA GLY A 130 9.76 8.35 -1.82
C GLY A 130 11.27 8.31 -1.58
N ALA A 131 11.92 9.49 -1.44
CA ALA A 131 13.35 9.57 -1.13
C ALA A 131 13.67 8.98 0.26
N ILE A 132 12.82 9.24 1.26
CA ILE A 132 13.00 8.67 2.59
C ILE A 132 12.75 7.15 2.55
N ALA A 133 11.73 6.68 1.85
CA ALA A 133 11.48 5.25 1.67
C ALA A 133 12.68 4.55 1.00
N LEU A 134 13.22 5.14 -0.06
CA LEU A 134 14.39 4.62 -0.76
C LEU A 134 15.64 4.63 0.12
N ALA A 135 15.84 5.68 0.93
CA ALA A 135 16.94 5.76 1.89
C ALA A 135 16.86 4.62 2.92
N CYS A 136 15.68 4.29 3.44
CA CYS A 136 15.49 3.12 4.30
C CYS A 136 15.87 1.82 3.58
N GLY A 137 15.46 1.64 2.32
CA GLY A 137 15.80 0.47 1.51
C GLY A 137 17.32 0.36 1.25
N ILE A 138 17.99 1.46 0.95
CA ILE A 138 19.46 1.49 0.76
C ILE A 138 20.18 1.19 2.08
N ALA A 139 19.70 1.73 3.20
CA ALA A 139 20.26 1.43 4.52
C ALA A 139 20.10 -0.07 4.84
N LEU A 140 18.94 -0.66 4.58
CA LEU A 140 18.71 -2.10 4.72
C LEU A 140 19.67 -2.92 3.85
N LEU A 141 19.83 -2.54 2.58
CA LEU A 141 20.77 -3.21 1.67
C LEU A 141 22.21 -3.14 2.19
N SER A 142 22.60 -2.01 2.78
CA SER A 142 23.95 -1.83 3.37
C SER A 142 24.17 -2.65 4.63
N ILE A 143 23.10 -2.91 5.42
CA ILE A 143 23.17 -3.65 6.69
C ILE A 143 23.09 -5.15 6.43
N THR A 144 22.11 -5.58 5.62
CA THR A 144 21.79 -6.99 5.41
C THR A 144 22.51 -7.61 4.21
N GLY A 145 22.89 -6.77 3.21
CA GLY A 145 23.62 -7.24 2.04
C GLY A 145 22.73 -7.51 0.81
N SER A 146 23.33 -8.19 -0.18
CA SER A 146 22.77 -8.34 -1.53
C SER A 146 21.47 -9.14 -1.60
N VAL A 147 21.11 -9.88 -0.57
CA VAL A 147 19.85 -10.62 -0.48
C VAL A 147 18.62 -9.71 -0.67
N LEU A 148 18.74 -8.43 -0.28
CA LEU A 148 17.66 -7.43 -0.43
C LEU A 148 17.67 -6.70 -1.77
N LEU A 149 18.63 -6.94 -2.65
CA LEU A 149 18.74 -6.22 -3.92
C LEU A 149 17.49 -6.40 -4.79
N TRP A 150 17.05 -7.64 -4.97
CA TRP A 150 15.87 -7.95 -5.76
C TRP A 150 14.55 -7.48 -5.12
N PRO A 151 14.29 -7.68 -3.81
CA PRO A 151 13.13 -7.10 -3.14
C PRO A 151 13.06 -5.58 -3.25
N LEU A 152 14.19 -4.88 -3.09
CA LEU A 152 14.24 -3.42 -3.24
C LEU A 152 13.92 -3.00 -4.67
N PHE A 153 14.52 -3.65 -5.67
CA PHE A 153 14.29 -3.34 -7.08
C PHE A 153 12.84 -3.58 -7.48
N ALA A 154 12.27 -4.72 -7.07
CA ALA A 154 10.88 -5.05 -7.29
C ALA A 154 9.94 -4.06 -6.58
N GLY A 155 10.25 -3.66 -5.34
CA GLY A 155 9.49 -2.65 -4.61
C GLY A 155 9.44 -1.31 -5.36
N VAL A 156 10.59 -0.80 -5.82
CA VAL A 156 10.66 0.44 -6.62
C VAL A 156 9.85 0.27 -7.92
N PHE A 157 9.98 -0.87 -8.60
CA PHE A 157 9.20 -1.16 -9.80
C PHE A 157 7.69 -1.05 -9.55
N PHE A 158 7.17 -1.69 -8.50
CA PHE A 158 5.74 -1.65 -8.22
C PHE A 158 5.26 -0.27 -7.76
N VAL A 159 6.07 0.50 -7.01
CA VAL A 159 5.72 1.89 -6.64
C VAL A 159 5.53 2.75 -7.89
N LEU A 160 6.37 2.59 -8.92
CA LEU A 160 6.34 3.40 -10.13
C LEU A 160 5.31 2.92 -11.17
N PHE A 161 5.17 1.60 -11.33
CA PHE A 161 4.41 1.04 -12.45
C PHE A 161 3.05 0.43 -12.08
N TYR A 162 2.71 0.35 -10.80
CA TYR A 162 1.42 -0.17 -10.35
C TYR A 162 0.24 0.59 -10.96
N THR A 163 0.24 1.92 -10.87
CA THR A 163 -0.89 2.73 -11.36
C THR A 163 -0.98 2.69 -12.88
N TRP A 164 0.17 2.75 -13.53
CA TRP A 164 0.29 2.65 -14.98
C TRP A 164 1.58 1.90 -15.32
N PRO A 165 1.52 0.83 -16.13
CA PRO A 165 0.31 0.30 -16.80
C PRO A 165 -0.43 -0.80 -16.02
N LEU A 166 0.14 -1.36 -14.92
CA LEU A 166 -0.31 -2.64 -14.34
C LEU A 166 -1.80 -2.64 -13.97
N LYS A 167 -2.27 -1.61 -13.26
CA LYS A 167 -3.68 -1.49 -12.89
C LYS A 167 -4.61 -1.49 -14.09
N LEU A 168 -4.20 -0.86 -15.21
CA LEU A 168 -5.04 -0.69 -16.39
C LEU A 168 -5.18 -1.94 -17.25
N ILE A 169 -4.30 -2.93 -17.07
CA ILE A 169 -4.29 -4.19 -17.82
C ILE A 169 -4.71 -5.39 -16.97
N GLY A 170 -5.36 -5.15 -15.82
CA GLY A 170 -5.83 -6.21 -14.93
C GLY A 170 -4.78 -6.84 -14.01
N MET A 171 -3.57 -6.26 -13.99
CA MET A 171 -2.47 -6.75 -13.15
C MET A 171 -2.43 -6.07 -11.76
N GLY A 172 -3.41 -5.23 -11.42
CA GLY A 172 -3.47 -4.54 -10.14
C GLY A 172 -3.58 -5.50 -8.96
N GLU A 173 -4.55 -6.39 -8.99
CA GLU A 173 -4.81 -7.36 -7.93
C GLU A 173 -3.69 -8.41 -7.80
N PRO A 174 -3.19 -9.02 -8.89
CA PRO A 174 -1.99 -9.87 -8.81
C PRO A 174 -0.76 -9.14 -8.23
N SER A 175 -0.57 -7.87 -8.59
CA SER A 175 0.52 -7.05 -8.02
C SER A 175 0.37 -6.87 -6.52
N VAL A 176 -0.86 -6.70 -6.01
CA VAL A 176 -1.11 -6.58 -4.57
C VAL A 176 -0.76 -7.86 -3.83
N ILE A 177 -1.12 -9.04 -4.35
CA ILE A 177 -0.74 -10.33 -3.76
C ILE A 177 0.79 -10.42 -3.68
N LEU A 178 1.49 -10.10 -4.76
CA LEU A 178 2.94 -10.18 -4.81
C LEU A 178 3.63 -9.18 -3.87
N VAL A 179 3.12 -7.95 -3.81
CA VAL A 179 3.74 -6.87 -3.02
C VAL A 179 3.50 -7.05 -1.53
N TRP A 180 2.25 -7.20 -1.06
CA TRP A 180 1.97 -7.37 0.37
C TRP A 180 2.34 -8.75 0.92
N GLY A 181 2.44 -9.75 0.06
CA GLY A 181 2.88 -11.07 0.43
C GLY A 181 4.40 -11.27 0.28
N PRO A 182 4.83 -11.96 -0.79
CA PRO A 182 6.23 -12.33 -0.96
C PRO A 182 7.23 -11.19 -0.80
N LEU A 183 6.93 -9.99 -1.32
CA LEU A 183 7.88 -8.88 -1.24
C LEU A 183 7.95 -8.23 0.13
N MET A 184 6.82 -7.91 0.78
CA MET A 184 6.84 -7.24 2.08
C MET A 184 7.10 -8.24 3.21
N VAL A 185 6.40 -9.37 3.25
CA VAL A 185 6.59 -10.40 4.29
C VAL A 185 7.95 -11.06 4.11
N GLY A 186 8.25 -11.58 2.92
CA GLY A 186 9.53 -12.22 2.62
C GLY A 186 10.71 -11.26 2.69
N GLY A 187 10.55 -10.03 2.20
CA GLY A 187 11.57 -8.99 2.28
C GLY A 187 11.89 -8.57 3.71
N THR A 188 10.87 -8.47 4.60
CA THR A 188 11.08 -8.17 6.01
C THR A 188 11.79 -9.33 6.72
N TYR A 189 11.36 -10.57 6.47
CA TYR A 189 12.05 -11.75 6.94
C TYR A 189 13.53 -11.74 6.52
N ALA A 190 13.78 -11.55 5.22
CA ALA A 190 15.15 -11.51 4.70
C ALA A 190 15.99 -10.35 5.28
N ALA A 191 15.37 -9.19 5.55
CA ALA A 191 16.04 -8.07 6.18
C ALA A 191 16.51 -8.38 7.62
N ILE A 192 15.74 -9.18 8.37
CA ILE A 192 16.03 -9.53 9.75
C ILE A 192 17.01 -10.70 9.83
N THR A 193 16.84 -11.74 8.98
CA THR A 193 17.61 -12.98 9.05
C THR A 193 18.86 -13.00 8.17
N GLY A 194 18.88 -12.14 7.13
CA GLY A 194 19.93 -12.19 6.11
C GLY A 194 19.73 -13.27 5.05
N ASP A 195 18.60 -13.99 5.07
CA ASP A 195 18.32 -15.11 4.17
C ASP A 195 16.91 -15.06 3.58
N CYS A 196 16.72 -15.70 2.42
CA CYS A 196 15.42 -15.80 1.76
C CYS A 196 14.79 -17.18 2.03
N SER A 197 13.47 -17.19 2.27
CA SER A 197 12.71 -18.44 2.41
C SER A 197 11.50 -18.44 1.49
N TRP A 198 11.37 -19.50 0.67
CA TRP A 198 10.20 -19.72 -0.19
C TRP A 198 8.94 -20.03 0.65
N GLU A 199 9.11 -20.69 1.79
CA GLU A 199 8.02 -20.96 2.74
C GLU A 199 7.44 -19.65 3.26
N VAL A 200 8.30 -18.73 3.72
CA VAL A 200 7.90 -17.40 4.17
C VAL A 200 7.24 -16.61 3.05
N ALA A 201 7.76 -16.67 1.84
CA ALA A 201 7.15 -16.02 0.67
C ALA A 201 5.75 -16.59 0.38
N ALA A 202 5.55 -17.90 0.50
CA ALA A 202 4.26 -18.56 0.32
C ALA A 202 3.26 -18.17 1.43
N ILE A 203 3.70 -18.16 2.70
CA ILE A 203 2.90 -17.66 3.84
C ILE A 203 2.48 -16.21 3.59
N GLY A 204 3.41 -15.39 3.12
CA GLY A 204 3.13 -14.02 2.74
C GLY A 204 2.06 -13.91 1.64
N ALA A 205 2.13 -14.74 0.60
CA ALA A 205 1.12 -14.77 -0.47
C ALA A 205 -0.27 -15.11 0.06
N ILE A 206 -0.37 -16.01 1.03
CA ILE A 206 -1.63 -16.37 1.69
C ILE A 206 -2.15 -15.17 2.53
N TYR A 207 -1.27 -14.51 3.29
CA TYR A 207 -1.63 -13.28 4.01
C TYR A 207 -2.19 -12.23 3.05
N ALA A 208 -1.56 -12.03 1.88
CA ALA A 208 -1.94 -11.00 0.93
C ALA A 208 -3.32 -11.21 0.29
N LEU A 209 -3.94 -12.38 0.40
CA LEU A 209 -5.31 -12.60 -0.05
C LEU A 209 -6.29 -11.63 0.66
N GLY A 210 -6.12 -11.39 1.96
CA GLY A 210 -6.93 -10.43 2.72
C GLY A 210 -6.87 -9.00 2.14
N PRO A 211 -5.71 -8.33 2.10
CA PRO A 211 -5.54 -7.03 1.46
C PRO A 211 -6.05 -6.97 0.01
N THR A 212 -5.89 -8.05 -0.74
CA THR A 212 -6.35 -8.12 -2.13
C THR A 212 -7.88 -8.08 -2.23
N THR A 213 -8.62 -8.65 -1.28
CA THR A 213 -10.09 -8.56 -1.27
C THR A 213 -10.57 -7.13 -1.15
N VAL A 214 -9.86 -6.28 -0.40
CA VAL A 214 -10.18 -4.85 -0.25
C VAL A 214 -10.01 -4.13 -1.59
N LEU A 215 -8.93 -4.41 -2.33
CA LEU A 215 -8.72 -3.82 -3.66
C LEU A 215 -9.78 -4.31 -4.66
N PHE A 216 -10.08 -5.61 -4.66
CA PHE A 216 -11.15 -6.19 -5.49
C PHE A 216 -12.48 -5.51 -5.23
N GLY A 217 -12.88 -5.35 -3.96
CA GLY A 217 -14.11 -4.64 -3.59
C GLY A 217 -14.14 -3.23 -4.16
N LYS A 218 -13.09 -2.45 -3.92
CA LYS A 218 -12.94 -1.09 -4.45
C LYS A 218 -13.05 -1.00 -5.97
N HIS A 219 -12.45 -1.93 -6.72
CA HIS A 219 -12.53 -1.94 -8.18
C HIS A 219 -13.88 -2.47 -8.67
N THR A 220 -14.51 -3.42 -7.95
CA THR A 220 -15.86 -3.91 -8.27
C THR A 220 -16.90 -2.81 -8.12
N ASP A 221 -16.80 -1.97 -7.07
CA ASP A 221 -17.70 -0.83 -6.87
C ASP A 221 -17.62 0.21 -7.99
N LYS A 222 -16.45 0.32 -8.66
CA LYS A 222 -16.21 1.26 -9.77
C LYS A 222 -16.26 0.63 -11.16
N LEU A 223 -16.65 -0.64 -11.24
CA LEU A 223 -16.57 -1.42 -12.48
C LEU A 223 -17.20 -0.73 -13.69
N THR A 224 -18.39 -0.13 -13.49
CA THR A 224 -19.12 0.56 -14.57
C THR A 224 -18.36 1.81 -15.07
N GLU A 225 -17.79 2.60 -14.15
CA GLU A 225 -17.04 3.81 -14.46
C GLU A 225 -15.69 3.48 -15.09
N ASP A 226 -14.98 2.50 -14.53
CA ASP A 226 -13.71 2.03 -15.07
C ASP A 226 -13.90 1.51 -16.50
N LYS A 227 -14.97 0.75 -16.75
CA LYS A 227 -15.31 0.26 -18.11
C LYS A 227 -15.58 1.40 -19.09
N LYS A 228 -16.32 2.44 -18.68
CA LYS A 228 -16.59 3.63 -19.52
C LYS A 228 -15.30 4.36 -19.91
N LYS A 229 -14.31 4.35 -19.04
CA LYS A 229 -13.01 5.01 -19.25
C LYS A 229 -11.94 4.09 -19.86
N SER A 230 -12.33 2.91 -20.35
CA SER A 230 -11.44 1.89 -20.91
C SER A 230 -10.32 1.46 -19.96
N ILE A 231 -10.62 1.45 -18.66
CA ILE A 231 -9.73 0.96 -17.61
C ILE A 231 -10.07 -0.51 -17.37
N HIS A 232 -9.15 -1.40 -17.70
CA HIS A 232 -9.37 -2.85 -17.61
C HIS A 232 -8.79 -3.41 -16.31
N THR A 233 -9.31 -2.96 -15.15
CA THR A 233 -9.00 -3.63 -13.87
C THR A 233 -9.43 -5.09 -13.90
N LEU A 234 -8.86 -5.93 -13.07
CA LEU A 234 -9.22 -7.36 -13.07
C LEU A 234 -10.72 -7.60 -12.86
N PRO A 235 -11.44 -6.88 -11.96
CA PRO A 235 -12.90 -6.95 -11.88
C PRO A 235 -13.62 -6.58 -13.19
N VAL A 236 -13.12 -5.60 -13.94
CA VAL A 236 -13.71 -5.24 -15.26
C VAL A 236 -13.55 -6.40 -16.26
N ILE A 237 -12.39 -7.07 -16.26
CA ILE A 237 -12.09 -8.21 -17.13
C ILE A 237 -12.97 -9.42 -16.76
N LEU A 238 -13.08 -9.73 -15.47
CA LEU A 238 -13.82 -10.87 -14.97
C LEU A 238 -15.35 -10.66 -15.02
N GLY A 239 -15.80 -9.43 -15.02
CA GLY A 239 -17.19 -9.04 -14.80
C GLY A 239 -17.59 -9.10 -13.33
N GLU A 240 -18.65 -8.38 -12.96
CA GLU A 240 -19.07 -8.17 -11.57
C GLU A 240 -19.29 -9.48 -10.80
N ARG A 241 -20.01 -10.44 -11.42
CA ARG A 241 -20.32 -11.72 -10.76
C ARG A 241 -19.07 -12.49 -10.39
N ASN A 242 -18.14 -12.67 -11.33
CA ASN A 242 -16.91 -13.42 -11.07
C ASN A 242 -15.98 -12.67 -10.12
N ALA A 243 -15.92 -11.33 -10.20
CA ALA A 243 -15.17 -10.51 -9.26
C ALA A 243 -15.66 -10.71 -7.81
N ARG A 244 -16.98 -10.73 -7.57
CA ARG A 244 -17.56 -11.02 -6.26
C ARG A 244 -17.24 -12.45 -5.79
N TYR A 245 -17.33 -13.44 -6.67
CA TYR A 245 -16.93 -14.83 -6.33
C TYR A 245 -15.43 -14.93 -6.02
N SER A 246 -14.56 -14.20 -6.70
CA SER A 246 -13.14 -14.17 -6.40
C SER A 246 -12.87 -13.65 -4.98
N VAL A 247 -13.58 -12.61 -4.54
CA VAL A 247 -13.47 -12.10 -3.16
C VAL A 247 -13.91 -13.18 -2.16
N ILE A 248 -15.06 -13.82 -2.38
CA ILE A 248 -15.57 -14.89 -1.50
C ILE A 248 -14.56 -16.05 -1.45
N ALA A 249 -14.05 -16.46 -2.61
CA ALA A 249 -13.06 -17.54 -2.70
C ALA A 249 -11.78 -17.23 -1.91
N MET A 250 -11.25 -16.01 -2.02
CA MET A 250 -10.07 -15.58 -1.25
C MET A 250 -10.34 -15.57 0.26
N LEU A 251 -11.51 -15.05 0.70
CA LEU A 251 -11.89 -15.01 2.10
C LEU A 251 -12.10 -16.41 2.72
N ILE A 252 -12.54 -17.38 1.93
CA ILE A 252 -12.70 -18.77 2.38
C ILE A 252 -11.36 -19.51 2.31
N ALA A 253 -10.60 -19.34 1.24
CA ALA A 253 -9.35 -20.05 1.03
C ALA A 253 -8.28 -19.67 2.09
N GLN A 254 -8.19 -18.40 2.45
CA GLN A 254 -7.18 -17.92 3.39
C GLN A 254 -7.24 -18.66 4.74
N PRO A 255 -8.35 -18.68 5.49
CA PRO A 255 -8.39 -19.40 6.78
C PRO A 255 -8.25 -20.91 6.63
N ILE A 256 -8.76 -21.51 5.54
CA ILE A 256 -8.61 -22.95 5.29
C ILE A 256 -7.12 -23.29 5.11
N ILE A 257 -6.39 -22.55 4.28
CA ILE A 257 -4.98 -22.80 4.02
C ILE A 257 -4.16 -22.57 5.30
N VAL A 258 -4.42 -21.47 6.03
CA VAL A 258 -3.73 -21.20 7.32
C VAL A 258 -3.97 -22.33 8.32
N THR A 259 -5.23 -22.81 8.44
CA THR A 259 -5.56 -23.93 9.34
C THR A 259 -4.82 -25.22 8.93
N ALA A 260 -4.76 -25.51 7.64
CA ALA A 260 -4.00 -26.68 7.14
C ALA A 260 -2.51 -26.55 7.48
N MET A 261 -1.91 -25.37 7.29
CA MET A 261 -0.49 -25.13 7.62
C MET A 261 -0.20 -25.29 9.11
N VAL A 262 -1.13 -24.86 9.99
CA VAL A 262 -0.99 -25.07 11.44
C VAL A 262 -1.08 -26.56 11.79
N ILE A 263 -2.00 -27.33 11.16
CA ILE A 263 -2.14 -28.77 11.40
C ILE A 263 -0.89 -29.53 10.94
N ASP A 264 -0.30 -29.11 9.80
CA ASP A 264 0.92 -29.71 9.25
C ASP A 264 2.22 -29.25 9.96
N GLY A 265 2.11 -28.38 10.97
CA GLY A 265 3.27 -27.89 11.74
C GLY A 265 4.18 -26.94 10.96
N MET A 266 3.65 -26.29 9.93
CA MET A 266 4.38 -25.25 9.17
C MET A 266 4.26 -23.85 9.80
N LEU A 267 3.24 -23.65 10.67
CA LEU A 267 2.98 -22.43 11.44
C LEU A 267 2.77 -22.76 12.90
#